data_e8f36822974b82f509b64b6ecdb31ed2
#
_entry.id   e8f36822974b82f509b64b6ecdb31ed2
#
_cell.length_a   1.000
_cell.length_b   1.000
_cell.length_c   1.000
_cell.angle_alpha   90.00
_cell.angle_beta   90.00
_cell.angle_gamma   90.00
#
_symmetry.space_group_name_H-M   'P 1'
#
loop_
_entity.id
_entity.type
_entity.pdbx_description
1 polymer ?
#
loop_
_entity_poly.entity_id
_entity_poly.type
_entity_poly.pdbx_seq_one_letter_code
_entity_poly.pdbx_strand_id
1 'polypeptide(L)'
;YRYQTILNFLQNVAETGYDTSLVELMSRPDAVTISTVHKMKGLEYPVVFLVDVVQQRFPGSNRKYNGWLPTNLIQDALSRGLYQSNNAGEARLFYTALTRSERFLYVTGSAIHEGLARAKRPSPYKLRLTNLNHSGITTDETILPENVERIEPKARIDEESMPTSFTEIKDYLECPMKYRFRKIYGFSPAVPELFGYGLTTHTAINRLHQLYPESAPTREEAQEIASDVFHLKHVFPSRNSDGEGPYERAKSASKKLVGNYANDYPNDFIQSRSLEQRFEIKAGKALITGAIDLLLKEDTNGNILDAKVVDFKSMDFPKNQNIPFFWINMALQVQLYAHAADVVLNENAKTGAVHLLKAENENALPNRVEIPIDDISTQTAVSNVEWAVNRILEGEFPMRPSSQKCSECDFVKICAKHKEDFISSEIPAPIKIPMTNNVSEIYVRCFSDID
;
A
#
# COMPACT_ATOMS: atom_id res chain seq x y z
N TYR A 1 -26.84 -3.68 22.99
CA TYR A 1 -26.14 -4.48 21.95
C TYR A 1 -26.26 -3.87 20.56
N ARG A 2 -27.46 -3.54 20.06
CA ARG A 2 -27.65 -2.99 18.69
C ARG A 2 -27.07 -1.58 18.50
N TYR A 3 -27.07 -0.77 19.54
CA TYR A 3 -26.59 0.63 19.46
C TYR A 3 -25.07 0.68 19.31
N GLN A 4 -24.34 -0.14 20.05
CA GLN A 4 -22.90 -0.26 19.98
C GLN A 4 -22.45 -0.82 18.61
N THR A 5 -23.20 -1.78 18.08
CA THR A 5 -22.94 -2.36 16.75
C THR A 5 -23.13 -1.33 15.64
N ILE A 6 -24.15 -0.46 15.74
CA ILE A 6 -24.40 0.62 14.78
C ILE A 6 -23.31 1.70 14.89
N LEU A 7 -22.92 2.09 16.10
CA LEU A 7 -21.82 3.04 16.31
C LEU A 7 -20.49 2.51 15.77
N ASN A 8 -20.15 1.26 16.05
CA ASN A 8 -18.95 0.64 15.52
C ASN A 8 -18.99 0.52 13.99
N PHE A 9 -20.16 0.19 13.43
CA PHE A 9 -20.36 0.16 11.98
C PHE A 9 -20.17 1.53 11.35
N LEU A 10 -20.79 2.59 11.92
CA LEU A 10 -20.65 3.95 11.41
C LEU A 10 -19.22 4.49 11.55
N GLN A 11 -18.53 4.20 12.65
CA GLN A 11 -17.12 4.54 12.84
C GLN A 11 -16.24 3.81 11.83
N ASN A 12 -16.44 2.52 11.66
CA ASN A 12 -15.66 1.72 10.70
C ASN A 12 -15.91 2.17 9.26
N VAL A 13 -17.15 2.49 8.87
CA VAL A 13 -17.47 3.01 7.53
C VAL A 13 -16.90 4.41 7.33
N ALA A 14 -16.93 5.27 8.34
CA ALA A 14 -16.31 6.59 8.25
C ALA A 14 -14.79 6.51 8.13
N GLU A 15 -14.15 5.64 8.92
CA GLU A 15 -12.71 5.45 8.90
C GLU A 15 -12.23 4.74 7.63
N THR A 16 -12.93 3.71 7.16
CA THR A 16 -12.60 3.03 5.90
C THR A 16 -12.86 3.90 4.67
N GLY A 17 -13.87 4.76 4.70
CA GLY A 17 -14.12 5.76 3.65
C GLY A 17 -12.97 6.76 3.52
N TYR A 18 -12.24 7.04 4.60
CA TYR A 18 -11.03 7.88 4.59
C TYR A 18 -9.78 7.10 4.19
N ASP A 19 -9.66 5.83 4.56
CA ASP A 19 -8.49 4.99 4.22
C ASP A 19 -8.49 4.51 2.76
N THR A 20 -9.64 4.34 2.13
CA THR A 20 -9.72 4.01 0.69
C THR A 20 -9.30 5.18 -0.21
N SER A 21 -9.24 6.39 0.33
CA SER A 21 -8.66 7.54 -0.37
C SER A 21 -7.14 7.67 -0.22
N LEU A 22 -6.53 6.87 0.63
CA LEU A 22 -5.10 6.56 0.60
C LEU A 22 -4.82 5.52 -0.51
N VAL A 23 -5.28 5.80 -1.71
CA VAL A 23 -4.50 5.40 -2.89
C VAL A 23 -3.12 5.94 -2.58
N GLU A 24 -2.16 5.07 -2.36
CA GLU A 24 -0.76 5.46 -2.30
C GLU A 24 -0.55 6.41 -3.46
N LEU A 25 -0.30 7.66 -3.14
CA LEU A 25 0.03 8.64 -4.16
C LEU A 25 1.36 8.16 -4.70
N MET A 26 1.27 7.47 -5.82
CA MET A 26 2.40 7.00 -6.56
C MET A 26 3.27 8.20 -6.83
N SER A 27 4.38 8.32 -6.12
CA SER A 27 5.40 9.29 -6.48
C SER A 27 6.05 8.79 -7.77
N ARG A 28 5.56 9.25 -8.91
CA ARG A 28 6.31 9.07 -10.15
C ARG A 28 7.62 9.81 -9.94
N PRO A 29 8.78 9.17 -10.10
CA PRO A 29 10.08 9.80 -9.84
C PRO A 29 10.28 11.09 -10.68
N ASP A 30 9.64 11.17 -11.83
CA ASP A 30 9.75 12.27 -12.80
C ASP A 30 8.42 13.02 -13.00
N ALA A 31 7.65 13.19 -11.94
CA ALA A 31 6.36 13.87 -11.99
C ALA A 31 6.17 14.83 -10.82
N VAL A 32 5.42 15.91 -11.08
CA VAL A 32 4.99 16.85 -10.05
C VAL A 32 3.67 16.36 -9.47
N THR A 33 3.65 16.09 -8.16
CA THR A 33 2.45 15.66 -7.44
C THR A 33 1.62 16.88 -7.02
N ILE A 34 0.37 16.97 -7.48
CA ILE A 34 -0.58 18.01 -7.05
C ILE A 34 -1.61 17.36 -6.14
N SER A 35 -1.71 17.86 -4.90
CA SER A 35 -2.62 17.28 -3.93
C SER A 35 -3.08 18.28 -2.86
N THR A 36 -4.01 17.86 -2.02
CA THR A 36 -4.42 18.65 -0.85
C THR A 36 -3.54 18.34 0.35
N VAL A 37 -3.36 19.29 1.26
CA VAL A 37 -2.56 19.09 2.48
C VAL A 37 -3.03 17.90 3.31
N HIS A 38 -4.34 17.64 3.37
CA HIS A 38 -4.89 16.50 4.12
C HIS A 38 -4.40 15.15 3.57
N LYS A 39 -4.33 15.02 2.25
CA LYS A 39 -3.84 13.80 1.60
C LYS A 39 -2.33 13.60 1.73
N MET A 40 -1.59 14.68 1.99
CA MET A 40 -0.12 14.64 2.13
C MET A 40 0.34 14.32 3.56
N LYS A 41 -0.57 14.09 4.51
CA LYS A 41 -0.20 13.75 5.88
C LYS A 41 0.59 12.44 5.92
N GLY A 42 1.80 12.48 6.48
CA GLY A 42 2.70 11.32 6.57
C GLY A 42 3.64 11.13 5.37
N LEU A 43 3.52 11.94 4.30
CA LEU A 43 4.43 11.93 3.15
C LEU A 43 5.38 13.12 3.24
N GLU A 44 6.60 12.96 2.72
CA GLU A 44 7.61 14.03 2.65
C GLU A 44 8.18 14.09 1.24
N TYR A 45 8.59 15.29 0.83
CA TYR A 45 9.09 15.57 -0.53
C TYR A 45 10.29 16.49 -0.46
N PRO A 46 11.30 16.30 -1.32
CA PRO A 46 12.47 17.18 -1.37
C PRO A 46 12.12 18.65 -1.57
N VAL A 47 11.09 18.93 -2.37
CA VAL A 47 10.63 20.29 -2.69
C VAL A 47 9.11 20.36 -2.59
N VAL A 48 8.59 21.32 -1.85
CA VAL A 48 7.14 21.54 -1.70
C VAL A 48 6.78 22.97 -2.09
N PHE A 49 5.78 23.11 -2.96
CA PHE A 49 5.15 24.39 -3.29
C PHE A 49 3.79 24.47 -2.62
N LEU A 50 3.68 25.28 -1.57
CA LEU A 50 2.41 25.59 -0.93
C LEU A 50 1.81 26.81 -1.61
N VAL A 51 0.83 26.58 -2.47
CA VAL A 51 0.28 27.62 -3.36
C VAL A 51 -0.97 28.29 -2.81
N ASP A 52 -1.24 29.53 -3.27
CA ASP A 52 -2.44 30.30 -2.97
C ASP A 52 -2.66 30.55 -1.46
N VAL A 53 -1.58 30.84 -0.73
CA VAL A 53 -1.62 31.16 0.71
C VAL A 53 -2.11 32.58 0.93
N VAL A 54 -3.42 32.78 0.73
CA VAL A 54 -4.12 34.06 0.87
C VAL A 54 -5.27 33.96 1.87
N GLN A 55 -5.73 35.10 2.37
CA GLN A 55 -6.85 35.15 3.31
C GLN A 55 -8.11 34.50 2.72
N GLN A 56 -8.87 33.76 3.54
CA GLN A 56 -10.06 32.98 3.18
C GLN A 56 -9.81 31.72 2.33
N ARG A 57 -8.57 31.49 1.91
CA ARG A 57 -8.14 30.23 1.33
C ARG A 57 -7.33 29.42 2.33
N PHE A 58 -6.33 30.09 2.94
CA PHE A 58 -5.49 29.47 3.94
C PHE A 58 -5.07 30.52 5.02
N PRO A 59 -5.75 30.60 6.17
CA PRO A 59 -6.82 29.73 6.65
C PRO A 59 -8.12 29.85 5.84
N GLY A 60 -8.82 28.72 5.71
CA GLY A 60 -10.16 28.68 5.16
C GLY A 60 -11.16 29.47 6.00
N SER A 61 -12.34 29.72 5.46
CA SER A 61 -13.42 30.33 6.23
C SER A 61 -13.88 29.38 7.34
N ASN A 62 -14.13 29.93 8.54
CA ASN A 62 -14.67 29.14 9.65
C ASN A 62 -16.02 28.55 9.26
N ARG A 63 -16.10 27.24 9.12
CA ARG A 63 -17.33 26.52 8.87
C ARG A 63 -17.86 25.97 10.19
N LYS A 64 -19.09 26.35 10.54
CA LYS A 64 -19.78 25.75 11.66
C LYS A 64 -20.33 24.39 11.26
N TYR A 65 -20.40 23.48 12.22
CA TYR A 65 -21.06 22.21 12.02
C TYR A 65 -22.56 22.46 11.71
N ASN A 66 -23.03 21.84 10.63
CA ASN A 66 -24.43 21.91 10.18
C ASN A 66 -24.95 20.50 9.84
N GLY A 67 -24.57 19.51 10.65
CA GLY A 67 -25.03 18.15 10.49
C GLY A 67 -26.27 17.82 11.31
N TRP A 68 -26.82 16.64 11.10
CA TRP A 68 -28.02 16.13 11.73
C TRP A 68 -27.80 15.57 13.16
N LEU A 69 -26.57 15.29 13.55
CA LEU A 69 -26.26 14.84 14.90
C LEU A 69 -26.29 16.00 15.89
N PRO A 70 -26.95 15.86 17.05
CA PRO A 70 -26.88 16.84 18.10
C PRO A 70 -25.45 17.14 18.54
N THR A 71 -25.10 18.42 18.69
CA THR A 71 -23.73 18.86 19.00
C THR A 71 -23.20 18.33 20.31
N ASN A 72 -24.06 18.07 21.29
CA ASN A 72 -23.69 17.48 22.57
C ASN A 72 -23.14 16.04 22.46
N LEU A 73 -23.55 15.30 21.43
CA LEU A 73 -23.05 13.93 21.17
C LEU A 73 -21.67 13.89 20.50
N ILE A 74 -21.30 14.99 19.83
CA ILE A 74 -20.07 15.07 19.05
C ILE A 74 -19.18 16.23 19.50
N GLN A 75 -19.40 16.75 20.71
CA GLN A 75 -18.69 17.93 21.20
C GLN A 75 -17.18 17.76 21.25
N ASP A 76 -16.69 16.58 21.62
CA ASP A 76 -15.27 16.25 21.61
C ASP A 76 -14.70 16.24 20.19
N ALA A 77 -15.42 15.66 19.23
CA ALA A 77 -15.03 15.67 17.82
C ALA A 77 -15.01 17.11 17.26
N LEU A 78 -16.00 17.93 17.59
CA LEU A 78 -16.04 19.33 17.18
C LEU A 78 -14.90 20.16 17.80
N SER A 79 -14.54 19.89 19.05
CA SER A 79 -13.42 20.58 19.73
C SER A 79 -12.08 20.25 19.09
N ARG A 80 -11.93 19.06 18.51
CA ARG A 80 -10.75 18.64 17.74
C ARG A 80 -10.74 19.19 16.31
N GLY A 81 -11.78 19.88 15.88
CA GLY A 81 -11.90 20.44 14.53
C GLY A 81 -12.44 19.46 13.49
N LEU A 82 -13.02 18.33 13.92
CA LEU A 82 -13.76 17.45 13.04
C LEU A 82 -15.13 18.05 12.71
N TYR A 83 -15.62 17.85 11.49
CA TYR A 83 -16.90 18.33 10.97
C TYR A 83 -17.10 19.87 10.97
N GLN A 84 -16.15 20.63 11.50
CA GLN A 84 -16.13 22.09 11.44
C GLN A 84 -14.69 22.60 11.32
N SER A 85 -14.51 23.71 10.63
CA SER A 85 -13.20 24.37 10.62
C SER A 85 -13.08 25.34 11.77
N ASN A 86 -11.98 25.32 12.47
CA ASN A 86 -11.61 26.30 13.48
C ASN A 86 -10.16 26.76 13.30
N ASN A 87 -9.80 27.88 13.92
CA ASN A 87 -8.47 28.44 13.77
C ASN A 87 -7.35 27.49 14.22
N ALA A 88 -7.59 26.64 15.22
CA ALA A 88 -6.62 25.67 15.69
C ALA A 88 -6.45 24.51 14.67
N GLY A 89 -7.54 24.07 14.03
CA GLY A 89 -7.48 23.07 12.95
C GLY A 89 -6.72 23.60 11.73
N GLU A 90 -7.00 24.82 11.32
CA GLU A 90 -6.33 25.48 10.20
C GLU A 90 -4.84 25.70 10.49
N ALA A 91 -4.49 26.06 11.74
CA ALA A 91 -3.09 26.20 12.14
C ALA A 91 -2.33 24.85 12.11
N ARG A 92 -2.97 23.76 12.58
CA ARG A 92 -2.40 22.41 12.47
C ARG A 92 -2.23 21.98 11.00
N LEU A 93 -3.21 22.30 10.16
CA LEU A 93 -3.12 22.01 8.73
C LEU A 93 -1.97 22.78 8.08
N PHE A 94 -1.79 24.05 8.42
CA PHE A 94 -0.67 24.84 7.94
C PHE A 94 0.67 24.27 8.41
N TYR A 95 0.79 23.92 9.68
CA TYR A 95 1.97 23.23 10.21
C TYR A 95 2.25 21.93 9.47
N THR A 96 1.22 21.12 9.22
CA THR A 96 1.36 19.90 8.43
C THR A 96 1.91 20.20 7.02
N ALA A 97 1.41 21.24 6.36
CA ALA A 97 1.90 21.62 5.05
C ALA A 97 3.38 22.04 5.05
N LEU A 98 3.79 22.83 6.05
CA LEU A 98 5.18 23.28 6.18
C LEU A 98 6.15 22.11 6.39
N THR A 99 5.73 21.11 7.17
CA THR A 99 6.56 19.95 7.51
C THR A 99 6.58 18.85 6.44
N ARG A 100 6.01 19.09 5.26
CA ARG A 100 6.08 18.12 4.13
C ARG A 100 7.32 18.27 3.29
N SER A 101 8.09 19.34 3.48
CA SER A 101 9.33 19.57 2.74
C SER A 101 10.54 19.06 3.50
N GLU A 102 11.37 18.28 2.81
CA GLU A 102 12.67 17.82 3.33
C GLU A 102 13.76 18.87 3.18
N ARG A 103 13.76 19.63 2.06
CA ARG A 103 14.84 20.57 1.72
C ARG A 103 14.34 21.96 1.42
N PHE A 104 13.39 22.11 0.47
CA PHE A 104 12.94 23.42 0.01
C PHE A 104 11.43 23.55 0.12
N LEU A 105 11.00 24.65 0.71
CA LEU A 105 9.59 25.02 0.83
C LEU A 105 9.35 26.39 0.19
N TYR A 106 8.46 26.41 -0.80
CA TYR A 106 8.01 27.63 -1.44
C TYR A 106 6.58 27.94 -1.02
N VAL A 107 6.37 29.05 -0.31
CA VAL A 107 5.04 29.51 0.12
C VAL A 107 4.63 30.69 -0.75
N THR A 108 3.71 30.45 -1.67
CA THR A 108 3.29 31.45 -2.64
C THR A 108 1.86 31.93 -2.38
N GLY A 109 1.55 33.12 -2.85
CA GLY A 109 0.20 33.69 -2.78
C GLY A 109 0.08 34.88 -3.68
N SER A 110 -0.93 34.92 -4.54
CA SER A 110 -1.21 36.04 -5.43
C SER A 110 -2.27 36.96 -4.86
N ALA A 111 -2.01 38.27 -4.90
CA ALA A 111 -3.03 39.26 -4.53
C ALA A 111 -4.09 39.43 -5.62
N ILE A 112 -3.72 39.20 -6.88
CA ILE A 112 -4.59 39.38 -8.05
C ILE A 112 -4.85 38.00 -8.66
N HIS A 113 -6.13 37.69 -8.89
CA HIS A 113 -6.58 36.50 -9.60
C HIS A 113 -7.45 36.93 -10.77
N GLU A 114 -7.32 36.28 -11.89
CA GLU A 114 -8.16 36.51 -13.06
C GLU A 114 -9.65 36.37 -12.72
N GLY A 115 -10.46 37.31 -13.10
CA GLY A 115 -11.91 37.33 -12.82
C GLY A 115 -12.32 37.81 -11.42
N LEU A 116 -11.40 38.24 -10.55
CA LEU A 116 -11.73 38.83 -9.27
C LEU A 116 -11.69 40.36 -9.30
N ALA A 117 -12.78 40.99 -8.89
CA ALA A 117 -12.89 42.47 -8.84
C ALA A 117 -12.03 43.12 -7.74
N ARG A 118 -11.52 42.35 -6.78
CA ARG A 118 -10.76 42.90 -5.64
C ARG A 118 -9.54 42.04 -5.35
N ALA A 119 -8.42 42.71 -5.05
CA ALA A 119 -7.21 42.07 -4.58
C ALA A 119 -7.45 41.29 -3.26
N LYS A 120 -6.87 40.09 -3.17
CA LYS A 120 -6.89 39.30 -1.93
C LYS A 120 -5.79 39.77 -0.99
N ARG A 121 -6.08 39.72 0.31
CA ARG A 121 -5.08 39.98 1.34
C ARG A 121 -4.20 38.76 1.54
N PRO A 122 -2.91 38.93 1.88
CA PRO A 122 -2.05 37.82 2.21
C PRO A 122 -2.57 37.07 3.45
N SER A 123 -2.32 35.79 3.51
CA SER A 123 -2.64 34.95 4.68
C SER A 123 -1.93 35.47 5.93
N PRO A 124 -2.59 35.49 7.11
CA PRO A 124 -1.92 35.79 8.35
C PRO A 124 -0.80 34.81 8.68
N TYR A 125 -0.84 33.58 8.17
CA TYR A 125 0.23 32.59 8.32
C TYR A 125 1.44 32.96 7.47
N LYS A 126 1.22 33.38 6.21
CA LYS A 126 2.30 33.86 5.33
C LYS A 126 2.99 35.08 5.96
N LEU A 127 2.21 36.06 6.45
CA LEU A 127 2.77 37.24 7.13
C LEU A 127 3.61 36.89 8.35
N ARG A 128 3.23 35.86 9.12
CA ARG A 128 4.04 35.37 10.25
C ARG A 128 5.37 34.81 9.79
N LEU A 129 5.39 34.05 8.68
CA LEU A 129 6.61 33.48 8.13
C LEU A 129 7.55 34.59 7.62
N THR A 130 7.02 35.57 6.89
CA THR A 130 7.85 36.68 6.38
C THR A 130 8.42 37.58 7.48
N ASN A 131 7.77 37.63 8.64
CA ASN A 131 8.24 38.38 9.81
C ASN A 131 9.25 37.58 10.67
N LEU A 132 9.54 36.34 10.35
CA LEU A 132 10.59 35.57 11.01
C LEU A 132 11.94 36.01 10.48
N ASN A 133 12.75 36.62 11.38
CA ASN A 133 14.11 37.00 11.04
C ASN A 133 15.05 35.77 11.11
N HIS A 134 15.04 34.95 10.07
CA HIS A 134 15.83 33.73 9.98
C HIS A 134 16.59 33.67 8.64
N SER A 135 17.87 33.35 8.67
CA SER A 135 18.75 33.32 7.49
C SER A 135 18.33 32.34 6.38
N GLY A 136 17.52 31.35 6.72
CA GLY A 136 16.97 30.38 5.76
C GLY A 136 15.66 30.82 5.10
N ILE A 137 15.14 32.01 5.43
CA ILE A 137 13.89 32.53 4.84
C ILE A 137 14.22 33.70 3.93
N THR A 138 13.94 33.54 2.65
CA THR A 138 14.02 34.62 1.66
C THR A 138 12.62 35.01 1.20
N THR A 139 12.37 36.30 1.08
CA THR A 139 11.11 36.83 0.54
C THR A 139 11.41 37.49 -0.80
N ASP A 140 10.69 37.06 -1.82
CA ASP A 140 10.78 37.63 -3.16
C ASP A 140 9.38 38.00 -3.65
N GLU A 141 9.24 39.17 -4.27
CA GLU A 141 8.03 39.61 -4.94
C GLU A 141 8.26 39.47 -6.45
N THR A 142 7.77 38.40 -7.02
CA THR A 142 7.84 38.16 -8.46
C THR A 142 6.61 38.81 -9.12
N ILE A 143 6.83 39.80 -9.92
CA ILE A 143 5.83 40.34 -10.84
C ILE A 143 5.94 39.53 -12.14
N LEU A 144 4.93 38.74 -12.44
CA LEU A 144 4.86 38.03 -13.71
C LEU A 144 4.68 39.08 -14.84
N PRO A 145 5.39 38.97 -15.94
CA PRO A 145 5.15 39.85 -17.11
C PRO A 145 3.70 39.69 -17.59
N GLU A 146 3.11 40.80 -18.05
CA GLU A 146 1.69 40.83 -18.49
C GLU A 146 1.37 39.85 -19.64
N ASN A 147 2.35 39.41 -20.37
CA ASN A 147 2.23 38.47 -21.48
C ASN A 147 3.11 37.22 -21.25
N VAL A 148 2.79 36.44 -20.23
CA VAL A 148 3.31 35.07 -20.15
C VAL A 148 2.56 34.25 -21.19
N GLU A 149 3.23 33.91 -22.28
CA GLU A 149 2.71 32.95 -23.25
C GLU A 149 2.31 31.67 -22.50
N ARG A 150 1.01 31.36 -22.47
CA ARG A 150 0.54 30.09 -21.95
C ARG A 150 1.15 29.01 -22.80
N ILE A 151 2.14 28.32 -22.27
CA ILE A 151 2.59 27.08 -22.85
C ILE A 151 1.38 26.13 -22.79
N GLU A 152 0.73 25.95 -23.94
CA GLU A 152 -0.27 24.89 -24.02
C GLU A 152 0.41 23.60 -23.61
N PRO A 153 -0.15 22.88 -22.62
CA PRO A 153 0.40 21.59 -22.27
C PRO A 153 0.47 20.82 -23.59
N LYS A 154 1.67 20.38 -23.98
CA LYS A 154 1.81 19.41 -25.07
C LYS A 154 0.75 18.37 -24.79
N ALA A 155 -0.16 18.19 -25.77
CA ALA A 155 -1.10 17.08 -25.68
C ALA A 155 -0.24 15.88 -25.29
N ARG A 156 -0.46 15.34 -24.08
CA ARG A 156 0.15 14.07 -23.74
C ARG A 156 -0.20 13.20 -24.92
N ILE A 157 0.80 12.71 -25.62
CA ILE A 157 0.62 11.52 -26.43
C ILE A 157 0.36 10.47 -25.35
N ASP A 158 -0.91 10.36 -24.99
CA ASP A 158 -1.37 9.41 -24.01
C ASP A 158 -1.19 8.04 -24.63
N GLU A 159 -0.02 7.49 -24.47
CA GLU A 159 0.01 6.08 -24.18
C GLU A 159 -0.80 5.96 -22.87
N GLU A 160 -2.06 5.57 -23.01
CA GLU A 160 -2.94 5.30 -21.87
C GLU A 160 -2.20 4.38 -20.90
N SER A 161 -1.55 4.96 -19.91
CA SER A 161 -0.88 4.17 -18.88
C SER A 161 -1.84 4.00 -17.71
N MET A 162 -2.08 2.77 -17.32
CA MET A 162 -2.94 2.43 -16.20
C MET A 162 -2.08 2.22 -14.94
N PRO A 163 -2.14 3.12 -13.95
CA PRO A 163 -1.55 2.87 -12.65
C PRO A 163 -2.25 1.68 -11.98
N THR A 164 -1.47 0.73 -11.50
CA THR A 164 -1.99 -0.49 -10.89
C THR A 164 -1.04 -1.06 -9.85
N SER A 165 -1.51 -2.00 -9.06
CA SER A 165 -0.72 -2.78 -8.10
C SER A 165 -0.82 -4.27 -8.41
N PHE A 166 0.11 -5.04 -7.85
CA PHE A 166 0.04 -6.51 -7.95
C PHE A 166 -1.31 -7.06 -7.48
N THR A 167 -1.85 -6.55 -6.37
CA THR A 167 -3.13 -7.00 -5.82
C THR A 167 -4.28 -6.79 -6.80
N GLU A 168 -4.29 -5.70 -7.54
CA GLU A 168 -5.30 -5.40 -8.55
C GLU A 168 -5.21 -6.34 -9.74
N ILE A 169 -3.99 -6.55 -10.23
CA ILE A 169 -3.74 -7.53 -11.32
C ILE A 169 -4.14 -8.93 -10.88
N LYS A 170 -3.76 -9.35 -9.68
CA LYS A 170 -4.17 -10.62 -9.10
C LYS A 170 -5.69 -10.80 -9.10
N ASP A 171 -6.44 -9.78 -8.63
CA ASP A 171 -7.90 -9.84 -8.62
C ASP A 171 -8.48 -10.03 -10.02
N TYR A 172 -7.90 -9.36 -11.03
CA TYR A 172 -8.31 -9.53 -12.42
C TYR A 172 -7.98 -10.93 -12.97
N LEU A 173 -6.76 -11.41 -12.75
CA LEU A 173 -6.32 -12.73 -13.20
C LEU A 173 -7.13 -13.86 -12.55
N GLU A 174 -7.50 -13.72 -11.28
CA GLU A 174 -8.37 -14.67 -10.60
C GLU A 174 -9.78 -14.68 -11.19
N CYS A 175 -10.40 -13.51 -11.31
CA CYS A 175 -11.72 -13.32 -11.91
C CYS A 175 -11.93 -11.86 -12.30
N PRO A 176 -11.98 -11.53 -13.61
CA PRO A 176 -12.21 -10.16 -14.08
C PRO A 176 -13.46 -9.52 -13.48
N MET A 177 -14.53 -10.29 -13.24
CA MET A 177 -15.73 -9.80 -12.58
C MET A 177 -15.49 -9.41 -11.11
N LYS A 178 -14.61 -10.12 -10.37
CA LYS A 178 -14.19 -9.75 -9.00
C LYS A 178 -13.50 -8.39 -9.01
N TYR A 179 -12.59 -8.17 -9.96
CA TYR A 179 -11.94 -6.87 -10.17
C TYR A 179 -12.97 -5.78 -10.47
N ARG A 180 -13.93 -6.04 -11.38
CA ARG A 180 -14.99 -5.09 -11.73
C ARG A 180 -15.82 -4.69 -10.52
N PHE A 181 -16.24 -5.63 -9.67
CA PHE A 181 -16.95 -5.32 -8.44
C PHE A 181 -16.13 -4.46 -7.51
N ARG A 182 -14.86 -4.80 -7.30
CA ARG A 182 -14.00 -4.11 -6.34
C ARG A 182 -13.55 -2.75 -6.85
N LYS A 183 -13.08 -2.64 -8.09
CA LYS A 183 -12.43 -1.45 -8.61
C LYS A 183 -13.33 -0.53 -9.40
N ILE A 184 -14.18 -1.08 -10.25
CA ILE A 184 -15.06 -0.27 -11.10
C ILE A 184 -16.32 0.14 -10.33
N TYR A 185 -16.97 -0.81 -9.64
CA TYR A 185 -18.18 -0.52 -8.86
C TYR A 185 -17.91 -0.06 -7.43
N GLY A 186 -16.67 -0.16 -6.95
CA GLY A 186 -16.28 0.29 -5.62
C GLY A 186 -16.86 -0.53 -4.47
N PHE A 187 -17.27 -1.77 -4.72
CA PHE A 187 -17.75 -2.64 -3.65
C PHE A 187 -16.58 -3.10 -2.78
N SER A 188 -16.66 -2.79 -1.50
CA SER A 188 -15.68 -3.25 -0.51
C SER A 188 -16.18 -4.49 0.20
N PRO A 189 -15.33 -5.52 0.39
CA PRO A 189 -15.69 -6.64 1.23
C PRO A 189 -15.86 -6.18 2.69
N ALA A 190 -16.52 -7.00 3.50
CA ALA A 190 -16.56 -6.76 4.94
C ALA A 190 -15.14 -6.71 5.51
N VAL A 191 -14.86 -5.71 6.34
CA VAL A 191 -13.55 -5.58 6.99
C VAL A 191 -13.39 -6.74 7.98
N PRO A 192 -12.37 -7.60 7.87
CA PRO A 192 -12.11 -8.64 8.83
C PRO A 192 -11.83 -8.07 10.23
N GLU A 193 -12.22 -8.78 11.28
CA GLU A 193 -11.98 -8.38 12.67
C GLU A 193 -10.50 -8.03 12.92
N LEU A 194 -9.58 -8.81 12.36
CA LEU A 194 -8.13 -8.61 12.49
C LEU A 194 -7.52 -7.87 11.29
N PHE A 195 -8.26 -6.94 10.71
CA PHE A 195 -7.74 -6.12 9.62
C PHE A 195 -6.48 -5.37 10.04
N GLY A 196 -5.44 -5.44 9.18
CA GLY A 196 -4.13 -4.85 9.48
C GLY A 196 -3.16 -5.75 10.25
N TYR A 197 -3.56 -6.97 10.64
CA TYR A 197 -2.68 -7.90 11.34
C TYR A 197 -1.40 -8.23 10.56
N GLY A 198 -1.53 -8.52 9.27
CA GLY A 198 -0.38 -8.76 8.39
C GLY A 198 0.55 -7.55 8.34
N LEU A 199 0.00 -6.37 8.09
CA LEU A 199 0.77 -5.12 8.03
C LEU A 199 1.55 -4.84 9.32
N THR A 200 0.92 -5.02 10.49
CA THR A 200 1.60 -4.85 11.78
C THR A 200 2.75 -5.84 11.96
N THR A 201 2.59 -7.08 11.53
CA THR A 201 3.66 -8.08 11.59
C THR A 201 4.83 -7.72 10.67
N HIS A 202 4.56 -7.26 9.43
CA HIS A 202 5.59 -6.75 8.51
C HIS A 202 6.30 -5.52 9.10
N THR A 203 5.56 -4.58 9.68
CA THR A 203 6.14 -3.41 10.36
C THR A 203 7.08 -3.81 11.49
N ALA A 204 6.74 -4.85 12.26
CA ALA A 204 7.59 -5.36 13.33
C ALA A 204 8.89 -5.98 12.78
N ILE A 205 8.80 -6.79 11.72
CA ILE A 205 9.98 -7.37 11.04
C ILE A 205 10.87 -6.26 10.48
N ASN A 206 10.29 -5.29 9.79
CA ASN A 206 11.04 -4.16 9.26
C ASN A 206 11.75 -3.37 10.39
N ARG A 207 11.06 -3.13 11.50
CA ARG A 207 11.65 -2.46 12.68
C ARG A 207 12.79 -3.25 13.29
N LEU A 208 12.69 -4.57 13.34
CA LEU A 208 13.80 -5.42 13.79
C LEU A 208 15.04 -5.23 12.92
N HIS A 209 14.89 -5.33 11.61
CA HIS A 209 16.01 -5.16 10.69
C HIS A 209 16.66 -3.78 10.78
N GLN A 210 15.89 -2.73 11.10
CA GLN A 210 16.42 -1.38 11.32
C GLN A 210 17.23 -1.26 12.63
N LEU A 211 16.79 -1.95 13.69
CA LEU A 211 17.43 -1.88 15.00
C LEU A 211 18.66 -2.79 15.10
N TYR A 212 18.70 -3.86 14.32
CA TYR A 212 19.79 -4.83 14.29
C TYR A 212 20.44 -4.86 12.91
N PRO A 213 21.21 -3.83 12.52
CA PRO A 213 21.80 -3.73 11.18
C PRO A 213 22.91 -4.75 10.90
N GLU A 214 23.63 -5.21 11.94
CA GLU A 214 24.84 -6.02 11.81
C GLU A 214 24.81 -7.31 12.65
N SER A 215 23.77 -7.54 13.41
CA SER A 215 23.62 -8.70 14.30
C SER A 215 22.20 -9.22 14.32
N ALA A 216 22.00 -10.49 14.56
CA ALA A 216 20.67 -11.05 14.75
C ALA A 216 20.16 -10.74 16.18
N PRO A 217 18.88 -10.31 16.34
CA PRO A 217 18.27 -10.19 17.64
C PRO A 217 18.02 -11.57 18.26
N THR A 218 17.95 -11.63 19.58
CA THR A 218 17.42 -12.79 20.27
C THR A 218 15.90 -12.91 20.05
N ARG A 219 15.38 -14.09 20.31
CA ARG A 219 13.93 -14.33 20.20
C ARG A 219 13.13 -13.41 21.12
N GLU A 220 13.62 -13.18 22.33
CA GLU A 220 13.02 -12.35 23.36
C GLU A 220 12.99 -10.88 22.94
N GLU A 221 14.09 -10.36 22.45
CA GLU A 221 14.19 -8.99 21.90
C GLU A 221 13.25 -8.78 20.73
N ALA A 222 13.17 -9.75 19.83
CA ALA A 222 12.26 -9.72 18.68
C ALA A 222 10.78 -9.69 19.11
N GLN A 223 10.42 -10.47 20.15
CA GLN A 223 9.08 -10.48 20.73
C GLN A 223 8.72 -9.16 21.44
N GLU A 224 9.67 -8.54 22.11
CA GLU A 224 9.48 -7.24 22.76
C GLU A 224 9.18 -6.17 21.72
N ILE A 225 10.01 -6.05 20.68
CA ILE A 225 9.81 -5.08 19.60
C ILE A 225 8.48 -5.32 18.88
N ALA A 226 8.13 -6.58 18.61
CA ALA A 226 6.83 -6.90 18.02
C ALA A 226 5.67 -6.49 18.92
N SER A 227 5.83 -6.61 20.24
CA SER A 227 4.85 -6.16 21.23
C SER A 227 4.66 -4.64 21.21
N ASP A 228 5.74 -3.87 21.08
CA ASP A 228 5.73 -2.41 21.15
C ASP A 228 5.15 -1.79 19.87
N VAL A 229 5.46 -2.40 18.74
CA VAL A 229 4.98 -1.93 17.42
C VAL A 229 3.54 -2.38 17.13
N PHE A 230 3.05 -3.40 17.85
CA PHE A 230 1.75 -4.01 17.54
C PHE A 230 0.59 -3.03 17.73
N HIS A 231 -0.13 -2.79 16.64
CA HIS A 231 -1.32 -1.95 16.64
C HIS A 231 -2.34 -2.45 15.61
N LEU A 232 -3.60 -2.54 16.03
CA LEU A 232 -4.74 -2.83 15.15
C LEU A 232 -5.71 -1.65 15.15
N LYS A 233 -6.12 -1.20 13.97
CA LYS A 233 -6.99 -0.02 13.85
C LYS A 233 -8.41 -0.25 14.36
N HIS A 234 -8.93 -1.47 14.20
CA HIS A 234 -10.35 -1.79 14.43
C HIS A 234 -10.60 -2.67 15.65
N VAL A 235 -9.55 -3.13 16.31
CA VAL A 235 -9.62 -3.96 17.51
C VAL A 235 -8.81 -3.31 18.62
N PHE A 236 -9.47 -3.01 19.73
CA PHE A 236 -8.83 -2.37 20.87
C PHE A 236 -8.46 -3.41 21.95
N PRO A 237 -7.45 -3.11 22.78
CA PRO A 237 -7.13 -3.91 23.94
C PRO A 237 -8.36 -4.12 24.83
N SER A 238 -8.49 -5.32 25.39
CA SER A 238 -9.55 -5.65 26.33
C SER A 238 -9.50 -4.76 27.56
N ARG A 239 -10.67 -4.27 27.99
CA ARG A 239 -10.77 -3.48 29.22
C ARG A 239 -10.89 -4.36 30.48
N ASN A 240 -11.21 -5.62 30.30
CA ASN A 240 -11.44 -6.56 31.39
C ASN A 240 -10.22 -7.45 31.60
N SER A 241 -9.87 -7.67 32.88
CA SER A 241 -8.81 -8.57 33.30
C SER A 241 -9.16 -10.07 33.15
N ASP A 242 -10.35 -10.40 32.69
CA ASP A 242 -10.93 -11.76 32.80
C ASP A 242 -10.66 -12.65 31.58
N GLY A 243 -9.72 -12.31 30.73
CA GLY A 243 -9.31 -13.17 29.63
C GLY A 243 -8.71 -12.43 28.43
N GLU A 244 -7.98 -13.19 27.61
CA GLU A 244 -7.38 -12.69 26.39
C GLU A 244 -8.46 -12.44 25.32
N GLY A 245 -8.66 -11.17 24.97
CA GLY A 245 -9.53 -10.75 23.87
C GLY A 245 -8.89 -11.00 22.50
N PRO A 246 -9.60 -10.65 21.40
CA PRO A 246 -9.05 -10.77 20.04
C PRO A 246 -7.75 -10.01 19.83
N TYR A 247 -7.63 -8.83 20.43
CA TYR A 247 -6.42 -8.01 20.36
C TYR A 247 -5.22 -8.68 20.99
N GLU A 248 -5.38 -9.17 22.23
CA GLU A 248 -4.32 -9.83 22.99
C GLU A 248 -3.86 -11.11 22.33
N ARG A 249 -4.80 -11.93 21.83
CA ARG A 249 -4.47 -13.14 21.05
C ARG A 249 -3.72 -12.80 19.78
N ALA A 250 -4.15 -11.79 19.03
CA ALA A 250 -3.47 -11.35 17.81
C ALA A 250 -2.08 -10.81 18.12
N LYS A 251 -1.93 -10.02 19.19
CA LYS A 251 -0.63 -9.50 19.64
C LYS A 251 0.31 -10.64 20.06
N SER A 252 -0.18 -11.60 20.83
CA SER A 252 0.61 -12.78 21.24
C SER A 252 1.03 -13.62 20.04
N ALA A 253 0.12 -13.83 19.08
CA ALA A 253 0.44 -14.52 17.83
C ALA A 253 1.51 -13.77 17.01
N SER A 254 1.40 -12.45 16.83
CA SER A 254 2.41 -11.64 16.12
C SER A 254 3.78 -11.72 16.80
N LYS A 255 3.85 -11.62 18.13
CA LYS A 255 5.08 -11.83 18.90
C LYS A 255 5.73 -13.18 18.60
N LYS A 256 4.92 -14.27 18.63
CA LYS A 256 5.42 -15.62 18.32
C LYS A 256 6.02 -15.68 16.91
N LEU A 257 5.31 -15.12 15.90
CA LEU A 257 5.76 -15.15 14.51
C LEU A 257 7.08 -14.41 14.32
N VAL A 258 7.18 -13.20 14.84
CA VAL A 258 8.37 -12.34 14.70
C VAL A 258 9.55 -12.94 15.47
N GLY A 259 9.32 -13.49 16.68
CA GLY A 259 10.36 -14.18 17.44
C GLY A 259 10.85 -15.47 16.77
N ASN A 260 9.95 -16.24 16.15
CA ASN A 260 10.33 -17.42 15.38
C ASN A 260 11.18 -17.04 14.16
N TYR A 261 10.76 -15.99 13.41
CA TYR A 261 11.51 -15.49 12.27
C TYR A 261 12.95 -15.10 12.66
N ALA A 262 13.13 -14.32 13.71
CA ALA A 262 14.44 -13.89 14.17
C ALA A 262 15.34 -15.07 14.59
N ASN A 263 14.76 -16.05 15.27
CA ASN A 263 15.48 -17.26 15.71
C ASN A 263 15.86 -18.19 14.56
N ASP A 264 14.96 -18.37 13.60
CA ASP A 264 15.11 -19.37 12.53
C ASP A 264 15.92 -18.82 11.34
N TYR A 265 15.98 -17.50 11.17
CA TYR A 265 16.67 -16.82 10.06
C TYR A 265 17.65 -15.73 10.54
N PRO A 266 18.61 -16.06 11.44
CA PRO A 266 19.56 -15.07 11.94
C PRO A 266 20.46 -14.48 10.83
N ASN A 267 20.72 -15.24 9.77
CA ASN A 267 21.54 -14.80 8.65
C ASN A 267 20.91 -13.63 7.87
N ASP A 268 19.59 -13.51 7.84
CA ASP A 268 18.92 -12.38 7.20
C ASP A 268 19.30 -11.03 7.84
N PHE A 269 19.76 -11.05 9.11
CA PHE A 269 20.19 -9.86 9.85
C PHE A 269 21.68 -9.55 9.69
N ILE A 270 22.46 -10.53 9.28
CA ILE A 270 23.93 -10.39 9.12
C ILE A 270 24.26 -10.00 7.68
N GLN A 271 23.49 -10.51 6.72
CA GLN A 271 23.69 -10.21 5.30
C GLN A 271 23.37 -8.75 4.98
N SER A 272 24.03 -8.23 3.96
CA SER A 272 23.64 -6.95 3.37
C SER A 272 22.22 -7.05 2.80
N ARG A 273 21.38 -6.07 3.08
CA ARG A 273 19.96 -6.11 2.74
C ARG A 273 19.35 -4.73 2.55
N SER A 274 18.22 -4.72 1.85
CA SER A 274 17.35 -3.56 1.73
C SER A 274 15.93 -3.93 2.14
N LEU A 275 15.21 -3.01 2.78
CA LEU A 275 13.87 -3.23 3.34
C LEU A 275 12.88 -2.32 2.65
N GLU A 276 11.64 -2.80 2.48
CA GLU A 276 10.52 -1.98 1.96
C GLU A 276 10.91 -1.18 0.72
N GLN A 277 11.67 -1.83 -0.19
CA GLN A 277 12.16 -1.15 -1.39
C GLN A 277 11.02 -0.89 -2.35
N ARG A 278 10.61 0.38 -2.41
CA ARG A 278 9.55 0.83 -3.31
C ARG A 278 10.06 0.87 -4.74
N PHE A 279 9.20 0.46 -5.66
CA PHE A 279 9.47 0.49 -7.08
C PHE A 279 8.25 0.93 -7.87
N GLU A 280 8.53 1.43 -9.06
CA GLU A 280 7.55 1.66 -10.11
C GLU A 280 8.13 1.10 -11.41
N ILE A 281 7.44 0.17 -12.05
CA ILE A 281 7.83 -0.42 -13.33
C ILE A 281 6.73 -0.23 -14.37
N LYS A 282 7.17 -0.05 -15.61
CA LYS A 282 6.27 -0.01 -16.78
C LYS A 282 6.25 -1.40 -17.42
N ALA A 283 5.07 -1.99 -17.58
CA ALA A 283 4.84 -3.21 -18.33
C ALA A 283 3.74 -2.93 -19.37
N GLY A 284 4.13 -2.72 -20.62
CA GLY A 284 3.22 -2.26 -21.65
C GLY A 284 2.50 -0.96 -21.25
N LYS A 285 1.17 -1.01 -21.16
CA LYS A 285 0.34 0.10 -20.65
C LYS A 285 0.20 0.12 -19.13
N ALA A 286 0.66 -0.90 -18.42
CA ALA A 286 0.63 -0.96 -16.97
C ALA A 286 1.76 -0.11 -16.36
N LEU A 287 1.42 0.67 -15.34
CA LEU A 287 2.37 1.30 -14.43
C LEU A 287 2.17 0.66 -13.06
N ILE A 288 3.06 -0.28 -12.72
CA ILE A 288 2.94 -1.09 -11.51
C ILE A 288 3.78 -0.49 -10.43
N THR A 289 3.17 -0.29 -9.27
CA THR A 289 3.88 0.09 -8.07
C THR A 289 3.79 -1.01 -7.02
N GLY A 290 4.82 -1.08 -6.21
CA GLY A 290 4.90 -2.01 -5.11
C GLY A 290 6.05 -1.71 -4.17
N ALA A 291 6.19 -2.55 -3.17
CA ALA A 291 7.33 -2.55 -2.27
C ALA A 291 7.80 -3.99 -2.07
N ILE A 292 9.10 -4.21 -2.14
CA ILE A 292 9.74 -5.49 -1.83
C ILE A 292 9.98 -5.51 -0.33
N ASP A 293 9.42 -6.46 0.38
CA ASP A 293 9.50 -6.54 1.84
C ASP A 293 10.97 -6.63 2.31
N LEU A 294 11.72 -7.56 1.71
CA LEU A 294 13.12 -7.79 2.03
C LEU A 294 13.90 -8.22 0.77
N LEU A 295 14.99 -7.53 0.51
CA LEU A 295 15.94 -7.84 -0.55
C LEU A 295 17.27 -8.16 0.09
N LEU A 296 17.64 -9.44 0.11
CA LEU A 296 18.91 -9.93 0.62
C LEU A 296 19.97 -9.92 -0.48
N LYS A 297 21.20 -9.54 -0.12
CA LYS A 297 22.33 -9.57 -1.06
C LYS A 297 23.21 -10.78 -0.74
N GLU A 298 23.25 -11.72 -1.67
CA GLU A 298 24.03 -12.97 -1.55
C GLU A 298 25.37 -12.80 -2.24
N ASP A 299 26.47 -13.11 -1.56
CA ASP A 299 27.81 -13.11 -2.16
C ASP A 299 28.03 -14.42 -2.92
N THR A 300 27.86 -14.37 -4.22
CA THR A 300 28.17 -15.49 -5.11
C THR A 300 29.51 -15.26 -5.82
N ASN A 301 30.58 -15.72 -5.19
CA ASN A 301 31.94 -15.76 -5.79
C ASN A 301 32.67 -14.42 -6.02
N GLY A 302 32.43 -13.41 -5.16
CA GLY A 302 33.43 -12.35 -4.95
C GLY A 302 33.40 -11.14 -5.86
N ASN A 303 32.45 -10.98 -6.81
CA ASN A 303 32.44 -9.79 -7.68
C ASN A 303 31.06 -9.19 -8.02
N ILE A 304 29.98 -9.92 -7.89
CA ILE A 304 28.60 -9.41 -8.08
C ILE A 304 27.74 -10.03 -7.01
N LEU A 305 27.15 -9.17 -6.16
CA LEU A 305 26.17 -9.63 -5.19
C LEU A 305 24.88 -9.96 -5.92
N ASP A 306 24.52 -11.23 -5.95
CA ASP A 306 23.18 -11.63 -6.38
C ASP A 306 22.16 -11.24 -5.31
N ALA A 307 20.96 -10.86 -5.74
CA ALA A 307 19.89 -10.50 -4.83
C ALA A 307 18.85 -11.62 -4.72
N LYS A 308 18.30 -11.77 -3.50
CA LYS A 308 17.18 -12.65 -3.22
C LYS A 308 15.99 -11.81 -2.76
N VAL A 309 14.90 -11.89 -3.50
CA VAL A 309 13.64 -11.26 -3.13
C VAL A 309 12.90 -12.16 -2.14
N VAL A 310 12.55 -11.62 -0.97
CA VAL A 310 11.74 -12.34 0.05
C VAL A 310 10.46 -11.57 0.31
N ASP A 311 9.34 -12.25 0.15
CA ASP A 311 7.99 -11.74 0.41
C ASP A 311 7.41 -12.45 1.63
N PHE A 312 7.02 -11.69 2.67
CA PHE A 312 6.47 -12.24 3.90
C PHE A 312 4.96 -12.43 3.81
N LYS A 313 4.46 -13.55 4.30
CA LYS A 313 3.03 -13.83 4.41
C LYS A 313 2.67 -14.30 5.83
N SER A 314 1.80 -13.55 6.49
CA SER A 314 1.31 -13.88 7.84
C SER A 314 0.29 -15.02 7.83
N MET A 315 0.62 -16.13 7.17
CA MET A 315 -0.26 -17.29 7.00
C MET A 315 0.54 -18.60 7.08
N ASP A 316 -0.17 -19.70 7.20
CA ASP A 316 0.30 -21.08 7.15
C ASP A 316 0.28 -21.60 5.69
N PHE A 317 0.82 -22.80 5.47
CA PHE A 317 0.63 -23.52 4.22
C PHE A 317 -0.86 -23.65 3.89
N PRO A 318 -1.25 -23.44 2.62
CA PRO A 318 -2.63 -23.63 2.22
C PRO A 318 -3.02 -25.11 2.38
N LYS A 319 -4.12 -25.36 3.11
CA LYS A 319 -4.56 -26.74 3.45
C LYS A 319 -5.63 -27.29 2.51
N ASN A 320 -6.15 -26.49 1.58
CA ASN A 320 -7.32 -26.79 0.78
C ASN A 320 -7.04 -26.89 -0.72
N GLN A 321 -8.08 -27.21 -1.48
CA GLN A 321 -8.04 -27.37 -2.94
C GLN A 321 -7.61 -26.10 -3.72
N ASN A 322 -7.47 -24.95 -3.07
CA ASN A 322 -6.99 -23.70 -3.68
C ASN A 322 -5.46 -23.57 -3.74
N ILE A 323 -4.73 -24.61 -3.37
CA ILE A 323 -3.26 -24.65 -3.38
C ILE A 323 -2.65 -24.16 -4.71
N PRO A 324 -3.15 -24.59 -5.90
CA PRO A 324 -2.62 -24.12 -7.17
C PRO A 324 -2.70 -22.60 -7.34
N PHE A 325 -3.84 -21.99 -7.02
CA PHE A 325 -4.03 -20.53 -7.14
C PHE A 325 -3.14 -19.76 -6.21
N PHE A 326 -2.98 -20.25 -5.00
CA PHE A 326 -2.11 -19.62 -4.03
C PHE A 326 -0.69 -19.53 -4.59
N TRP A 327 -0.12 -20.63 -5.06
CA TRP A 327 1.25 -20.67 -5.56
C TRP A 327 1.44 -19.90 -6.86
N ILE A 328 0.47 -19.93 -7.79
CA ILE A 328 0.49 -19.09 -9.00
C ILE A 328 0.61 -17.62 -8.62
N ASN A 329 -0.22 -17.16 -7.69
CA ASN A 329 -0.23 -15.76 -7.28
C ASN A 329 1.06 -15.38 -6.56
N MET A 330 1.59 -16.26 -5.70
CA MET A 330 2.85 -16.00 -4.98
C MET A 330 4.03 -15.97 -5.93
N ALA A 331 4.10 -16.92 -6.86
CA ALA A 331 5.16 -16.95 -7.86
C ALA A 331 5.13 -15.70 -8.74
N LEU A 332 3.96 -15.33 -9.26
CA LEU A 332 3.78 -14.12 -10.06
C LEU A 332 4.24 -12.86 -9.32
N GLN A 333 3.91 -12.74 -8.03
CA GLN A 333 4.32 -11.60 -7.21
C GLN A 333 5.83 -11.51 -7.08
N VAL A 334 6.47 -12.61 -6.67
CA VAL A 334 7.92 -12.65 -6.43
C VAL A 334 8.71 -12.46 -7.74
N GLN A 335 8.24 -13.05 -8.85
CA GLN A 335 8.85 -12.90 -10.18
C GLN A 335 8.75 -11.46 -10.69
N LEU A 336 7.60 -10.80 -10.47
CA LEU A 336 7.42 -9.39 -10.81
C LEU A 336 8.29 -8.48 -9.95
N TYR A 337 8.46 -8.81 -8.66
CA TYR A 337 9.34 -8.07 -7.75
C TYR A 337 10.82 -8.26 -8.11
N ALA A 338 11.21 -9.46 -8.55
CA ALA A 338 12.54 -9.71 -9.06
C ALA A 338 12.82 -8.89 -10.33
N HIS A 339 11.88 -8.85 -11.28
CA HIS A 339 11.97 -7.98 -12.43
C HIS A 339 12.13 -6.50 -12.06
N ALA A 340 11.37 -6.03 -11.07
CA ALA A 340 11.49 -4.66 -10.58
C ALA A 340 12.85 -4.40 -9.90
N ALA A 341 13.38 -5.36 -9.15
CA ALA A 341 14.70 -5.26 -8.55
C ALA A 341 15.79 -5.10 -9.62
N ASP A 342 15.73 -5.89 -10.68
CA ASP A 342 16.69 -5.80 -11.78
C ASP A 342 16.60 -4.48 -12.55
N VAL A 343 15.40 -4.09 -12.97
CA VAL A 343 15.19 -2.97 -13.91
C VAL A 343 15.28 -1.61 -13.23
N VAL A 344 14.76 -1.47 -12.00
CA VAL A 344 14.65 -0.18 -11.31
C VAL A 344 15.70 0.00 -10.23
N LEU A 345 15.97 -1.06 -9.46
CA LEU A 345 16.91 -0.96 -8.34
C LEU A 345 18.35 -1.31 -8.74
N ASN A 346 18.56 -1.81 -9.97
CA ASN A 346 19.86 -2.30 -10.47
C ASN A 346 20.47 -3.40 -9.58
N GLU A 347 19.60 -4.26 -9.04
CA GLU A 347 19.98 -5.41 -8.23
C GLU A 347 19.83 -6.67 -9.06
N ASN A 348 20.83 -7.55 -9.03
CA ASN A 348 20.80 -8.78 -9.82
C ASN A 348 19.95 -9.86 -9.11
N ALA A 349 18.63 -9.82 -9.25
CA ALA A 349 17.71 -10.72 -8.58
C ALA A 349 17.70 -12.11 -9.25
N LYS A 350 18.40 -13.07 -8.67
CA LYS A 350 18.52 -14.45 -9.18
C LYS A 350 17.68 -15.47 -8.43
N THR A 351 17.26 -15.13 -7.22
CA THR A 351 16.46 -16.02 -6.39
C THR A 351 15.28 -15.27 -5.78
N GLY A 352 14.21 -15.99 -5.53
CA GLY A 352 13.03 -15.43 -4.88
C GLY A 352 12.47 -16.42 -3.86
N ALA A 353 11.79 -15.93 -2.86
CA ALA A 353 11.13 -16.79 -1.87
C ALA A 353 9.87 -16.15 -1.29
N VAL A 354 8.93 -17.00 -0.92
CA VAL A 354 7.78 -16.64 -0.08
C VAL A 354 8.04 -17.22 1.32
N HIS A 355 7.99 -16.36 2.32
CA HIS A 355 8.16 -16.76 3.71
C HIS A 355 6.80 -16.79 4.42
N LEU A 356 6.35 -17.99 4.76
CA LEU A 356 5.09 -18.25 5.45
C LEU A 356 5.31 -18.21 6.97
N LEU A 357 5.05 -17.08 7.59
CA LEU A 357 5.38 -16.83 8.99
C LEU A 357 4.66 -17.73 10.00
N LYS A 358 3.47 -18.26 9.65
CA LYS A 358 2.72 -19.20 10.52
C LYS A 358 3.05 -20.64 10.29
N ALA A 359 3.72 -20.97 9.19
CA ALA A 359 4.12 -22.33 8.92
C ALA A 359 5.19 -22.75 9.93
N GLU A 360 4.90 -23.78 10.72
CA GLU A 360 5.87 -24.42 11.56
C GLU A 360 6.64 -25.43 10.69
N ASN A 361 7.96 -25.57 10.91
CA ASN A 361 8.80 -26.53 10.20
C ASN A 361 8.47 -27.99 10.57
N GLU A 362 7.23 -28.26 10.87
CA GLU A 362 6.70 -29.58 11.12
C GLU A 362 6.44 -30.28 9.78
N ASN A 363 7.02 -31.45 9.59
CA ASN A 363 6.84 -32.31 8.43
C ASN A 363 7.56 -31.91 7.11
N ALA A 364 8.80 -31.48 7.21
CA ALA A 364 9.75 -31.49 6.09
C ALA A 364 9.54 -30.44 4.95
N LEU A 365 8.62 -29.51 5.09
CA LEU A 365 8.55 -28.35 4.19
C LEU A 365 9.12 -27.12 4.89
N PRO A 366 10.10 -26.44 4.31
CA PRO A 366 10.61 -25.20 4.87
C PRO A 366 9.50 -24.12 4.80
N ASN A 367 9.35 -23.34 5.86
CA ASN A 367 8.41 -22.21 5.87
C ASN A 367 8.82 -21.07 4.92
N ARG A 368 10.03 -21.10 4.40
CA ARG A 368 10.51 -20.27 3.29
C ARG A 368 10.58 -21.10 2.02
N VAL A 369 9.63 -20.87 1.12
CA VAL A 369 9.49 -21.60 -0.14
C VAL A 369 10.18 -20.82 -1.25
N GLU A 370 11.13 -21.44 -1.93
CA GLU A 370 11.84 -20.82 -3.03
C GLU A 370 10.97 -20.75 -4.29
N ILE A 371 11.02 -19.63 -4.96
CA ILE A 371 10.35 -19.36 -6.22
C ILE A 371 11.43 -19.20 -7.29
N PRO A 372 11.37 -19.97 -8.38
CA PRO A 372 12.34 -19.85 -9.47
C PRO A 372 12.29 -18.47 -10.11
N ILE A 373 13.46 -17.88 -10.29
CA ILE A 373 13.64 -16.60 -10.98
C ILE A 373 14.60 -16.83 -12.15
N ASP A 374 14.07 -16.77 -13.34
CA ASP A 374 14.81 -16.81 -14.60
C ASP A 374 14.15 -15.85 -15.61
N ASP A 375 14.81 -15.65 -16.73
CA ASP A 375 14.36 -14.71 -17.77
C ASP A 375 12.97 -15.08 -18.32
N ILE A 376 12.66 -16.37 -18.40
CA ILE A 376 11.39 -16.87 -18.91
C ILE A 376 10.27 -16.57 -17.90
N SER A 377 10.51 -16.87 -16.63
CA SER A 377 9.52 -16.69 -15.58
C SER A 377 9.22 -15.20 -15.32
N THR A 378 10.24 -14.35 -15.31
CA THR A 378 10.08 -12.89 -15.16
C THR A 378 9.38 -12.28 -16.36
N GLN A 379 9.74 -12.68 -17.59
CA GLN A 379 9.06 -12.22 -18.80
C GLN A 379 7.60 -12.68 -18.85
N THR A 380 7.31 -13.90 -18.42
CA THR A 380 5.93 -14.41 -18.31
C THR A 380 5.13 -13.61 -17.30
N ALA A 381 5.71 -13.24 -16.17
CA ALA A 381 5.05 -12.40 -15.18
C ALA A 381 4.68 -11.02 -15.75
N VAL A 382 5.61 -10.38 -16.45
CA VAL A 382 5.38 -9.09 -17.14
C VAL A 382 4.29 -9.23 -18.20
N SER A 383 4.35 -10.25 -19.05
CA SER A 383 3.36 -10.49 -20.11
C SER A 383 1.95 -10.72 -19.55
N ASN A 384 1.81 -11.40 -18.42
CA ASN A 384 0.52 -11.59 -17.76
C ASN A 384 -0.06 -10.28 -17.23
N VAL A 385 0.78 -9.36 -16.76
CA VAL A 385 0.34 -8.02 -16.36
C VAL A 385 -0.12 -7.21 -17.58
N GLU A 386 0.67 -7.21 -18.65
CA GLU A 386 0.33 -6.52 -19.91
C GLU A 386 -1.00 -7.02 -20.48
N TRP A 387 -1.17 -8.33 -20.51
CA TRP A 387 -2.40 -8.96 -20.97
C TRP A 387 -3.62 -8.52 -20.12
N ALA A 388 -3.48 -8.55 -18.80
CA ALA A 388 -4.54 -8.14 -17.88
C ALA A 388 -4.92 -6.67 -18.06
N VAL A 389 -3.92 -5.78 -18.15
CA VAL A 389 -4.17 -4.34 -18.26
C VAL A 389 -4.77 -3.98 -19.60
N ASN A 390 -4.35 -4.59 -20.72
CA ASN A 390 -4.96 -4.35 -22.01
C ASN A 390 -6.45 -4.70 -21.99
N ARG A 391 -6.84 -5.84 -21.45
CA ARG A 391 -8.25 -6.24 -21.33
C ARG A 391 -9.07 -5.37 -20.37
N ILE A 392 -8.45 -4.90 -19.28
CA ILE A 392 -9.10 -3.93 -18.38
C ILE A 392 -9.40 -2.64 -19.13
N LEU A 393 -8.46 -2.12 -19.91
CA LEU A 393 -8.63 -0.90 -20.71
C LEU A 393 -9.67 -1.07 -21.82
N GLU A 394 -9.80 -2.26 -22.38
CA GLU A 394 -10.83 -2.63 -23.35
C GLU A 394 -12.21 -2.86 -22.71
N GLY A 395 -12.29 -2.84 -21.37
CA GLY A 395 -13.55 -3.02 -20.65
C GLY A 395 -14.01 -4.47 -20.58
N GLU A 396 -13.11 -5.43 -20.72
CA GLU A 396 -13.41 -6.85 -20.69
C GLU A 396 -13.40 -7.41 -19.29
N PHE A 397 -14.56 -7.78 -18.77
CA PHE A 397 -14.71 -8.34 -17.42
C PHE A 397 -15.52 -9.64 -17.42
N PRO A 398 -15.07 -10.69 -18.14
CA PRO A 398 -15.77 -11.96 -18.15
C PRO A 398 -15.78 -12.61 -16.77
N MET A 399 -16.82 -13.39 -16.49
CA MET A 399 -16.85 -14.24 -15.31
C MET A 399 -15.96 -15.46 -15.53
N ARG A 400 -15.15 -15.77 -14.52
CA ARG A 400 -14.36 -17.02 -14.45
C ARG A 400 -14.78 -17.84 -13.24
N PRO A 401 -16.00 -18.44 -13.26
CA PRO A 401 -16.50 -19.17 -12.10
C PRO A 401 -15.72 -20.46 -11.88
N SER A 402 -15.45 -20.78 -10.62
CA SER A 402 -15.06 -22.12 -10.19
C SER A 402 -15.59 -22.34 -8.78
N SER A 403 -15.93 -23.59 -8.43
CA SER A 403 -16.44 -23.92 -7.10
C SER A 403 -15.49 -23.45 -6.00
N GLN A 404 -14.20 -23.61 -6.21
CA GLN A 404 -13.14 -23.26 -5.26
C GLN A 404 -13.03 -21.74 -5.07
N LYS A 405 -12.84 -20.97 -6.15
CA LYS A 405 -12.69 -19.51 -6.07
C LYS A 405 -13.95 -18.83 -5.57
N CYS A 406 -15.11 -19.28 -6.03
CA CYS A 406 -16.37 -18.64 -5.70
C CYS A 406 -16.81 -18.92 -4.26
N SER A 407 -16.44 -20.05 -3.65
CA SER A 407 -16.74 -20.33 -2.24
C SER A 407 -16.06 -19.35 -1.29
N GLU A 408 -14.89 -18.81 -1.67
CA GLU A 408 -14.10 -17.86 -0.89
C GLU A 408 -14.26 -16.40 -1.38
N CYS A 409 -15.09 -16.17 -2.40
CA CYS A 409 -15.23 -14.85 -3.00
C CYS A 409 -16.15 -13.94 -2.17
N ASP A 410 -15.64 -12.78 -1.77
CA ASP A 410 -16.41 -11.76 -1.03
C ASP A 410 -17.70 -11.34 -1.74
N PHE A 411 -17.72 -11.45 -3.07
CA PHE A 411 -18.81 -10.99 -3.92
C PHE A 411 -19.76 -12.08 -4.39
N VAL A 412 -19.65 -13.31 -3.86
CA VAL A 412 -20.48 -14.44 -4.29
C VAL A 412 -21.98 -14.17 -4.15
N LYS A 413 -22.37 -13.37 -3.14
CA LYS A 413 -23.80 -13.04 -2.89
C LYS A 413 -24.38 -12.03 -3.87
N ILE A 414 -23.55 -11.19 -4.48
CA ILE A 414 -23.96 -10.15 -5.42
C ILE A 414 -23.63 -10.52 -6.88
N CYS A 415 -22.81 -11.55 -7.06
CA CYS A 415 -22.49 -12.06 -8.38
C CYS A 415 -23.74 -12.77 -8.96
N ALA A 416 -24.17 -12.36 -10.18
CA ALA A 416 -25.36 -12.88 -10.82
C ALA A 416 -25.26 -14.34 -11.27
N LYS A 417 -24.11 -14.99 -11.08
CA LYS A 417 -23.88 -16.37 -11.48
C LYS A 417 -24.54 -17.33 -10.49
N HIS A 418 -25.44 -18.17 -10.98
CA HIS A 418 -26.04 -19.24 -10.18
C HIS A 418 -25.01 -20.34 -9.88
N LYS A 419 -25.14 -20.99 -8.72
CA LYS A 419 -24.22 -22.05 -8.28
C LYS A 419 -24.12 -23.21 -9.28
N GLU A 420 -25.16 -23.47 -10.02
CA GLU A 420 -25.26 -24.55 -11.02
C GLU A 420 -24.42 -24.28 -12.29
N ASP A 421 -24.06 -23.02 -12.52
CA ASP A 421 -23.25 -22.59 -13.67
C ASP A 421 -21.75 -22.57 -13.39
N PHE A 422 -21.29 -23.09 -12.25
CA PHE A 422 -19.88 -23.23 -11.95
C PHE A 422 -19.22 -24.30 -12.82
N ILE A 423 -19.04 -23.99 -14.08
CA ILE A 423 -18.16 -24.76 -14.96
C ILE A 423 -16.74 -24.53 -14.47
N SER A 424 -15.97 -25.60 -14.36
CA SER A 424 -14.54 -25.51 -14.09
C SER A 424 -13.88 -24.75 -15.24
N SER A 425 -13.70 -23.43 -15.10
CA SER A 425 -12.79 -22.76 -16.00
C SER A 425 -11.41 -23.29 -15.68
N GLU A 426 -10.77 -23.92 -16.62
CA GLU A 426 -9.40 -24.33 -16.50
C GLU A 426 -8.56 -23.07 -16.29
N ILE A 427 -8.16 -22.85 -15.05
CA ILE A 427 -7.12 -21.88 -14.77
C ILE A 427 -5.82 -22.56 -15.10
N PRO A 428 -4.88 -21.85 -15.73
CA PRO A 428 -3.57 -22.41 -15.95
C PRO A 428 -3.00 -22.83 -14.61
N ALA A 429 -3.05 -24.11 -14.34
CA ALA A 429 -2.43 -24.67 -13.16
C ALA A 429 -0.90 -24.56 -13.30
N PRO A 430 -0.18 -24.25 -12.23
CA PRO A 430 1.27 -24.40 -12.24
C PRO A 430 1.59 -25.85 -12.57
N ILE A 431 2.61 -26.05 -13.37
CA ILE A 431 2.99 -27.39 -13.87
C ILE A 431 3.49 -28.27 -12.72
N LYS A 432 4.03 -27.66 -11.66
CA LYS A 432 4.44 -28.34 -10.43
C LYS A 432 4.12 -27.49 -9.21
N ILE A 433 3.51 -28.11 -8.24
CA ILE A 433 3.16 -27.50 -6.95
C ILE A 433 4.04 -28.14 -5.89
N PRO A 434 4.54 -27.39 -4.91
CA PRO A 434 5.25 -27.97 -3.79
C PRO A 434 4.32 -28.80 -2.92
N MET A 435 4.19 -30.07 -3.25
CA MET A 435 3.39 -31.04 -2.48
C MET A 435 4.26 -31.96 -1.60
N THR A 436 5.57 -31.97 -1.83
CA THR A 436 6.56 -32.78 -1.11
C THR A 436 7.91 -32.06 -1.06
N ASN A 437 8.86 -32.56 -0.28
CA ASN A 437 10.19 -32.00 -0.02
C ASN A 437 11.08 -31.67 -1.24
N ASN A 438 10.64 -31.96 -2.44
CA ASN A 438 11.33 -31.67 -3.69
C ASN A 438 10.57 -30.64 -4.52
N VAL A 439 10.51 -29.40 -4.02
CA VAL A 439 10.01 -28.26 -4.78
C VAL A 439 11.12 -27.79 -5.68
N SER A 440 11.23 -28.35 -6.87
CA SER A 440 12.25 -27.88 -7.79
C SER A 440 11.77 -26.75 -8.71
N GLU A 441 10.47 -26.66 -9.02
CA GLU A 441 10.02 -25.71 -10.04
C GLU A 441 8.53 -25.36 -9.91
N ILE A 442 8.22 -24.07 -9.81
CA ILE A 442 6.87 -23.53 -9.92
C ILE A 442 6.81 -22.70 -11.21
N TYR A 443 6.10 -23.20 -12.22
CA TYR A 443 5.90 -22.48 -13.46
C TYR A 443 4.52 -21.86 -13.52
N VAL A 444 4.46 -20.60 -13.94
CA VAL A 444 3.23 -19.90 -14.27
C VAL A 444 3.10 -19.87 -15.79
N ARG A 445 1.96 -20.34 -16.32
CA ARG A 445 1.68 -20.22 -17.75
C ARG A 445 1.35 -18.79 -18.13
N CYS A 446 1.63 -18.44 -19.39
CA CYS A 446 1.16 -17.20 -19.96
C CYS A 446 -0.37 -17.25 -20.12
N PHE A 447 -1.09 -16.24 -19.66
CA PHE A 447 -2.54 -16.18 -19.77
C PHE A 447 -2.99 -16.00 -21.22
N SER A 448 -2.16 -15.40 -22.08
CA SER A 448 -2.43 -15.28 -23.52
C SER A 448 -2.50 -16.61 -24.26
N ASP A 449 -1.93 -17.69 -23.69
CA ASP A 449 -1.90 -19.00 -24.33
C ASP A 449 -3.17 -19.84 -24.09
N ILE A 450 -4.17 -19.25 -23.39
CA ILE A 450 -5.37 -19.96 -22.91
C ILE A 450 -6.65 -19.45 -23.56
N ASP A 451 -6.58 -18.30 -24.20
CA ASP A 451 -7.63 -17.73 -25.01
C ASP A 451 -7.52 -18.24 -26.45
#